data_61dbb06b303129984378ab1809409e12
#
_entry.id   61dbb06b303129984378ab1809409e12
#
_cell.length_a   1.000
_cell.length_b   1.000
_cell.length_c   1.000
_cell.angle_alpha   90.00
_cell.angle_beta   90.00
_cell.angle_gamma   90.00
#
_symmetry.space_group_name_H-M   'P 1'
#
loop_
_entity.id
_entity.type
_entity.pdbx_description
1 polymer ?
#
loop_
_entity_poly.entity_id
_entity_poly.type
_entity_poly.pdbx_seq_one_letter_code
_entity_poly.pdbx_strand_id
1 'polypeptide(L)'
;LSSELVVDATGKNTKLPKWLSALGFNVPKEEMIDPKMGYASRLFRPGPGFRADWRATEVSAQAPQNPRAAGLWEVEDGQWLLTLIGINGTYPPTDEEGFKEFARALPNPLVANFLEDAIPLGPIYGHRGSKTRRRNYGSMKRFPDGLVATGDAVCSFNPIYGQGMTMASQGAIELDSVLKKRIATKAPLRGLART
;
A
#
# COMPACT_ATOMS: atom_id res chain seq x y z
N LEU A 1 -15.64 -28.65 -3.73
CA LEU A 1 -14.20 -28.69 -4.02
C LEU A 1 -13.48 -29.13 -2.75
N SER A 2 -12.64 -30.16 -2.86
CA SER A 2 -11.71 -30.59 -1.80
C SER A 2 -10.30 -30.16 -2.19
N SER A 3 -9.51 -29.67 -1.25
CA SER A 3 -8.13 -29.22 -1.49
C SER A 3 -7.29 -29.57 -0.25
N GLU A 4 -6.05 -29.98 -0.47
CA GLU A 4 -5.08 -30.21 0.61
C GLU A 4 -4.46 -28.92 1.13
N LEU A 5 -4.45 -27.86 0.28
CA LEU A 5 -3.91 -26.55 0.62
C LEU A 5 -4.83 -25.47 0.07
N VAL A 6 -5.12 -24.49 0.92
CA VAL A 6 -5.80 -23.23 0.57
C VAL A 6 -4.88 -22.08 0.93
N VAL A 7 -4.60 -21.22 -0.04
CA VAL A 7 -3.79 -20.01 0.18
C VAL A 7 -4.68 -18.78 0.08
N ASP A 8 -4.81 -18.03 1.17
CA ASP A 8 -5.50 -16.74 1.18
C ASP A 8 -4.51 -15.62 0.80
N ALA A 9 -4.57 -15.22 -0.45
CA ALA A 9 -3.87 -14.07 -1.01
C ALA A 9 -4.86 -12.96 -1.43
N THR A 10 -6.02 -12.87 -0.79
CA THR A 10 -7.12 -11.95 -1.19
C THR A 10 -6.91 -10.51 -0.72
N GLY A 11 -5.77 -10.21 -0.09
CA GLY A 11 -5.34 -8.85 0.23
C GLY A 11 -5.94 -8.28 1.52
N LYS A 12 -5.84 -6.97 1.67
CA LYS A 12 -6.20 -6.28 2.93
C LYS A 12 -7.64 -6.48 3.39
N ASN A 13 -8.54 -6.79 2.45
CA ASN A 13 -9.97 -6.99 2.71
C ASN A 13 -10.37 -8.46 2.83
N THR A 14 -9.39 -9.35 3.09
CA THR A 14 -9.64 -10.78 3.29
C THR A 14 -10.82 -11.04 4.23
N LYS A 15 -11.60 -12.07 3.90
CA LYS A 15 -12.67 -12.58 4.74
C LYS A 15 -12.21 -13.70 5.67
N LEU A 16 -10.93 -14.07 5.64
CA LEU A 16 -10.37 -15.17 6.41
C LEU A 16 -10.69 -15.10 7.92
N PRO A 17 -10.59 -13.93 8.61
CA PRO A 17 -10.99 -13.85 10.02
C PRO A 17 -12.45 -14.25 10.27
N LYS A 18 -13.36 -13.90 9.35
CA LYS A 18 -14.77 -14.30 9.42
C LYS A 18 -14.96 -15.80 9.19
N TRP A 19 -14.22 -16.38 8.24
CA TRP A 19 -14.27 -17.82 7.97
C TRP A 19 -13.71 -18.63 9.15
N LEU A 20 -12.61 -18.18 9.76
CA LEU A 20 -12.06 -18.81 10.96
C LEU A 20 -13.09 -18.82 12.11
N SER A 21 -13.75 -17.70 12.35
CA SER A 21 -14.82 -17.61 13.36
C SER A 21 -15.97 -18.56 13.06
N ALA A 22 -16.44 -18.62 11.83
CA ALA A 22 -17.51 -19.53 11.41
C ALA A 22 -17.15 -21.02 11.56
N LEU A 23 -15.87 -21.36 11.46
CA LEU A 23 -15.33 -22.71 11.66
C LEU A 23 -14.98 -23.02 13.13
N GLY A 24 -15.31 -22.13 14.08
CA GLY A 24 -15.04 -22.32 15.50
C GLY A 24 -13.59 -22.11 15.93
N PHE A 25 -12.80 -21.41 15.11
CA PHE A 25 -11.46 -20.94 15.47
C PHE A 25 -11.53 -19.52 16.05
N ASN A 26 -10.53 -19.17 16.84
CA ASN A 26 -10.36 -17.78 17.25
C ASN A 26 -9.99 -16.92 16.04
N VAL A 27 -10.29 -15.62 16.09
CA VAL A 27 -9.79 -14.67 15.12
C VAL A 27 -8.38 -14.21 15.50
N PRO A 28 -7.50 -13.88 14.53
CA PRO A 28 -6.18 -13.35 14.84
C PRO A 28 -6.28 -12.00 15.54
N LYS A 29 -5.37 -11.72 16.46
CA LYS A 29 -5.19 -10.39 17.00
C LYS A 29 -4.75 -9.45 15.87
N GLU A 30 -5.41 -8.31 15.73
CA GLU A 30 -5.02 -7.27 14.79
C GLU A 30 -4.26 -6.15 15.51
N GLU A 31 -3.17 -5.72 14.90
CA GLU A 31 -2.44 -4.51 15.24
C GLU A 31 -2.62 -3.51 14.11
N MET A 32 -2.89 -2.25 14.46
CA MET A 32 -3.21 -1.23 13.48
C MET A 32 -2.53 0.09 13.81
N ILE A 33 -1.90 0.69 12.81
CA ILE A 33 -1.36 2.05 12.88
C ILE A 33 -2.13 2.89 11.87
N ASP A 34 -2.79 3.95 12.34
CA ASP A 34 -3.55 4.88 11.52
C ASP A 34 -2.93 6.28 11.57
N PRO A 35 -2.06 6.64 10.62
CA PRO A 35 -1.48 7.98 10.54
C PRO A 35 -2.46 9.03 10.01
N LYS A 36 -3.72 8.67 9.77
CA LYS A 36 -4.76 9.52 9.16
C LYS A 36 -4.24 10.18 7.87
N MET A 37 -3.65 9.35 6.98
CA MET A 37 -3.12 9.80 5.70
C MET A 37 -4.18 9.75 4.60
N GLY A 38 -4.03 10.70 3.67
CA GLY A 38 -4.76 10.72 2.42
C GLY A 38 -3.87 11.15 1.27
N TYR A 39 -4.31 10.82 0.08
CA TYR A 39 -3.62 11.04 -1.17
C TYR A 39 -4.58 11.66 -2.17
N ALA A 40 -4.05 12.55 -3.04
CA ALA A 40 -4.73 12.98 -4.25
C ALA A 40 -3.74 12.92 -5.40
N SER A 41 -4.06 12.18 -6.44
CA SER A 41 -3.15 11.88 -7.55
C SER A 41 -3.76 12.30 -8.89
N ARG A 42 -2.92 12.79 -9.79
CA ARG A 42 -3.30 13.15 -11.15
C ARG A 42 -2.13 13.01 -12.11
N LEU A 43 -2.41 12.60 -13.33
CA LEU A 43 -1.46 12.61 -14.45
C LEU A 43 -1.43 13.98 -15.13
N PHE A 44 -0.24 14.37 -15.55
CA PHE A 44 0.02 15.62 -16.25
C PHE A 44 0.93 15.40 -17.46
N ARG A 45 0.76 16.22 -18.49
CA ARG A 45 1.79 16.48 -19.48
C ARG A 45 2.55 17.72 -19.02
N PRO A 46 3.90 17.69 -18.94
CA PRO A 46 4.66 18.87 -18.54
C PRO A 46 4.49 20.00 -19.55
N GLY A 47 4.56 21.22 -19.07
CA GLY A 47 4.54 22.42 -19.93
C GLY A 47 5.78 22.52 -20.81
N PRO A 48 5.75 23.35 -21.87
CA PRO A 48 6.83 23.45 -22.88
C PRO A 48 8.19 23.83 -22.27
N GLY A 49 8.21 24.58 -21.20
CA GLY A 49 9.42 25.05 -20.50
C GLY A 49 9.96 24.09 -19.43
N PHE A 50 9.23 23.04 -19.10
CA PHE A 50 9.66 22.13 -18.05
C PHE A 50 10.91 21.35 -18.46
N ARG A 51 11.91 21.38 -17.59
CA ARG A 51 13.14 20.61 -17.72
C ARG A 51 13.48 20.01 -16.36
N ALA A 52 13.76 18.73 -16.33
CA ALA A 52 14.25 18.02 -15.17
C ALA A 52 15.41 17.12 -15.59
N ASP A 53 16.47 17.10 -14.81
CA ASP A 53 17.59 16.16 -14.91
C ASP A 53 17.37 14.90 -14.04
N TRP A 54 16.16 14.79 -13.49
CA TRP A 54 15.68 13.69 -12.65
C TRP A 54 14.35 13.16 -13.19
N ARG A 55 14.02 11.90 -12.86
CA ARG A 55 12.77 11.23 -13.23
C ARG A 55 11.77 11.11 -12.09
N ALA A 56 12.22 11.38 -10.89
CA ALA A 56 11.40 11.33 -9.69
C ALA A 56 11.88 12.34 -8.67
N THR A 57 10.95 12.96 -7.97
CA THR A 57 11.26 13.81 -6.82
C THR A 57 10.19 13.65 -5.75
N GLU A 58 10.60 13.89 -4.51
CA GLU A 58 9.73 13.88 -3.37
C GLU A 58 9.90 15.14 -2.55
N VAL A 59 8.78 15.73 -2.14
CA VAL A 59 8.74 16.80 -1.14
C VAL A 59 8.23 16.19 0.15
N SER A 60 9.14 15.95 1.08
CA SER A 60 8.82 15.31 2.35
C SER A 60 8.09 16.26 3.30
N ALA A 61 7.19 15.72 4.10
CA ALA A 61 6.55 16.47 5.18
C ALA A 61 7.56 16.91 6.25
N GLN A 62 7.34 18.08 6.83
CA GLN A 62 8.13 18.62 7.93
C GLN A 62 7.28 18.61 9.21
N ALA A 63 7.05 17.42 9.76
CA ALA A 63 6.25 17.27 10.97
C ALA A 63 6.97 17.89 12.20
N PRO A 64 6.23 18.49 13.14
CA PRO A 64 4.78 18.67 13.14
C PRO A 64 4.30 19.92 12.39
N GLN A 65 5.20 20.80 11.90
CA GLN A 65 4.88 22.13 11.38
C GLN A 65 4.13 22.05 10.04
N ASN A 66 4.55 21.18 9.15
CA ASN A 66 3.87 20.98 7.86
C ASN A 66 3.63 19.49 7.58
N PRO A 67 2.38 19.01 7.71
CA PRO A 67 2.01 17.62 7.48
C PRO A 67 1.76 17.31 5.99
N ARG A 68 2.23 18.15 5.07
CA ARG A 68 2.03 17.98 3.63
C ARG A 68 3.28 17.46 2.97
N ALA A 69 3.10 16.50 2.09
CA ALA A 69 4.15 15.93 1.24
C ALA A 69 3.64 15.78 -0.20
N ALA A 70 4.53 15.53 -1.11
CA ALA A 70 4.19 15.23 -2.50
C ALA A 70 5.27 14.35 -3.13
N GLY A 71 4.84 13.55 -4.13
CA GLY A 71 5.74 12.88 -5.04
C GLY A 71 5.38 13.22 -6.48
N LEU A 72 6.38 13.43 -7.32
CA LEU A 72 6.26 13.72 -8.73
C LEU A 72 7.18 12.79 -9.51
N TRP A 73 6.62 11.96 -10.38
CA TRP A 73 7.35 10.91 -11.10
C TRP A 73 7.05 10.97 -12.59
N GLU A 74 8.10 10.85 -13.40
CA GLU A 74 7.95 10.54 -14.81
C GLU A 74 7.39 9.13 -14.96
N VAL A 75 6.38 8.98 -15.81
CA VAL A 75 5.80 7.70 -16.20
C VAL A 75 5.87 7.54 -17.71
N GLU A 76 5.22 6.51 -18.27
CA GLU A 76 5.22 6.24 -19.71
C GLU A 76 4.75 7.45 -20.53
N ASP A 77 5.16 7.50 -21.79
CA ASP A 77 4.78 8.51 -22.78
C ASP A 77 5.13 9.97 -22.38
N GLY A 78 6.16 10.16 -21.55
CA GLY A 78 6.59 11.47 -21.09
C GLY A 78 5.57 12.19 -20.22
N GLN A 79 4.64 11.43 -19.64
CA GLN A 79 3.69 11.92 -18.66
C GLN A 79 4.30 11.96 -17.26
N TRP A 80 3.68 12.71 -16.37
CA TRP A 80 4.11 12.85 -15.00
C TRP A 80 2.95 12.59 -14.05
N LEU A 81 3.17 11.70 -13.10
CA LEU A 81 2.23 11.43 -12.01
C LEU A 81 2.58 12.31 -10.81
N LEU A 82 1.68 13.22 -10.46
CA LEU A 82 1.75 13.96 -9.22
C LEU A 82 0.81 13.33 -8.19
N THR A 83 1.35 13.03 -7.01
CA THR A 83 0.59 12.60 -5.84
C THR A 83 0.83 13.57 -4.69
N LEU A 84 -0.18 14.28 -4.26
CA LEU A 84 -0.19 15.04 -3.02
C LEU A 84 -0.53 14.13 -1.86
N ILE A 85 0.14 14.33 -0.73
CA ILE A 85 0.05 13.47 0.45
C ILE A 85 -0.21 14.35 1.67
N GLY A 86 -1.23 14.01 2.42
CA GLY A 86 -1.53 14.68 3.68
C GLY A 86 -1.51 13.72 4.85
N ILE A 87 -0.93 14.14 5.96
CA ILE A 87 -0.73 13.34 7.18
C ILE A 87 -1.57 13.96 8.30
N ASN A 88 -1.91 13.15 9.30
CA ASN A 88 -2.64 13.60 10.50
C ASN A 88 -3.97 14.32 10.20
N GLY A 89 -4.71 13.83 9.19
CA GLY A 89 -6.01 14.37 8.83
C GLY A 89 -5.97 15.56 7.85
N THR A 90 -4.80 16.03 7.45
CA THR A 90 -4.61 17.06 6.43
C THR A 90 -4.77 16.44 5.05
N TYR A 91 -6.00 16.07 4.67
CA TYR A 91 -6.24 15.40 3.41
C TYR A 91 -6.16 16.35 2.22
N PRO A 92 -5.42 16.01 1.14
CA PRO A 92 -5.41 16.83 -0.07
C PRO A 92 -6.80 16.82 -0.72
N PRO A 93 -7.29 18.00 -1.17
CA PRO A 93 -8.53 18.12 -1.92
C PRO A 93 -8.48 17.45 -3.30
N THR A 94 -9.66 17.14 -3.85
CA THR A 94 -9.81 16.56 -5.19
C THR A 94 -10.50 17.50 -6.18
N ASP A 95 -10.73 18.74 -5.78
CA ASP A 95 -11.12 19.83 -6.67
C ASP A 95 -9.87 20.59 -7.15
N GLU A 96 -10.02 21.29 -8.28
CA GLU A 96 -8.89 21.94 -8.98
C GLU A 96 -8.19 23.00 -8.13
N GLU A 97 -8.95 23.87 -7.48
CA GLU A 97 -8.36 24.98 -6.72
C GLU A 97 -7.72 24.48 -5.43
N GLY A 98 -8.43 23.63 -4.67
CA GLY A 98 -7.90 23.05 -3.44
C GLY A 98 -6.65 22.19 -3.70
N PHE A 99 -6.58 21.47 -4.83
CA PHE A 99 -5.39 20.70 -5.22
C PHE A 99 -4.17 21.63 -5.43
N LYS A 100 -4.35 22.74 -6.15
CA LYS A 100 -3.30 23.72 -6.38
C LYS A 100 -2.89 24.47 -5.11
N GLU A 101 -3.87 24.84 -4.28
CA GLU A 101 -3.58 25.47 -2.97
C GLU A 101 -2.78 24.54 -2.06
N PHE A 102 -3.15 23.25 -2.03
CA PHE A 102 -2.40 22.26 -1.26
C PHE A 102 -0.95 22.14 -1.75
N ALA A 103 -0.72 22.16 -3.06
CA ALA A 103 0.61 22.13 -3.66
C ALA A 103 1.43 23.40 -3.31
N ARG A 104 0.81 24.58 -3.32
CA ARG A 104 1.45 25.84 -2.90
C ARG A 104 1.87 25.84 -1.42
N ALA A 105 1.14 25.10 -0.58
CA ALA A 105 1.41 24.99 0.85
C ALA A 105 2.44 23.90 1.22
N LEU A 106 3.07 23.24 0.25
CA LEU A 106 4.18 22.31 0.48
C LEU A 106 5.42 23.03 1.00
N PRO A 107 6.32 22.33 1.72
CA PRO A 107 7.57 22.92 2.21
C PRO A 107 8.53 23.40 1.10
N ASN A 108 8.34 22.94 -0.13
CA ASN A 108 9.15 23.28 -1.29
C ASN A 108 8.26 23.66 -2.47
N PRO A 109 8.53 24.77 -3.19
CA PRO A 109 7.69 25.26 -4.28
C PRO A 109 7.77 24.45 -5.58
N LEU A 110 8.64 23.45 -5.68
CA LEU A 110 8.89 22.69 -6.90
C LEU A 110 7.59 22.16 -7.56
N VAL A 111 6.70 21.60 -6.77
CA VAL A 111 5.42 21.06 -7.27
C VAL A 111 4.47 22.16 -7.70
N ALA A 112 4.42 23.27 -6.97
CA ALA A 112 3.61 24.42 -7.35
C ALA A 112 4.08 25.01 -8.69
N ASN A 113 5.40 25.18 -8.86
CA ASN A 113 6.00 25.67 -10.10
C ASN A 113 5.74 24.70 -11.28
N PHE A 114 5.81 23.40 -11.06
CA PHE A 114 5.43 22.41 -12.07
C PHE A 114 3.98 22.59 -12.54
N LEU A 115 3.07 22.86 -11.61
CA LEU A 115 1.63 23.00 -11.91
C LEU A 115 1.26 24.28 -12.65
N GLU A 116 2.15 25.29 -12.74
CA GLU A 116 1.86 26.55 -13.44
C GLU A 116 1.57 26.32 -14.92
N ASP A 117 2.38 25.49 -15.58
CA ASP A 117 2.30 25.23 -17.03
C ASP A 117 1.91 23.79 -17.37
N ALA A 118 1.75 22.92 -16.37
CA ALA A 118 1.42 21.52 -16.60
C ALA A 118 -0.02 21.34 -17.07
N ILE A 119 -0.21 20.51 -18.10
CA ILE A 119 -1.51 20.20 -18.70
C ILE A 119 -2.09 18.95 -18.02
N PRO A 120 -3.23 19.05 -17.33
CA PRO A 120 -3.86 17.90 -16.69
C PRO A 120 -4.40 16.89 -17.71
N LEU A 121 -4.22 15.59 -17.43
CA LEU A 121 -4.61 14.49 -18.32
C LEU A 121 -5.75 13.64 -17.75
N GLY A 122 -6.61 14.21 -16.93
CA GLY A 122 -7.75 13.50 -16.37
C GLY A 122 -8.20 14.08 -15.02
N PRO A 123 -9.11 13.42 -14.31
CA PRO A 123 -9.57 13.88 -13.01
C PRO A 123 -8.54 13.67 -11.90
N ILE A 124 -8.74 14.33 -10.78
CA ILE A 124 -7.98 14.10 -9.55
C ILE A 124 -8.59 12.92 -8.81
N TYR A 125 -7.80 11.90 -8.55
CA TYR A 125 -8.22 10.71 -7.81
C TYR A 125 -7.79 10.81 -6.35
N GLY A 126 -8.77 10.78 -5.44
CA GLY A 126 -8.53 10.80 -4.00
C GLY A 126 -8.51 9.39 -3.38
N HIS A 127 -7.62 9.18 -2.41
CA HIS A 127 -7.61 7.96 -1.59
C HIS A 127 -7.40 8.32 -0.11
N ARG A 128 -8.19 7.72 0.76
CA ARG A 128 -8.10 7.90 2.22
C ARG A 128 -8.10 6.55 2.93
N GLY A 129 -7.64 6.53 4.18
CA GLY A 129 -7.71 5.32 5.01
C GLY A 129 -6.58 4.32 4.77
N SER A 130 -5.40 4.81 4.42
CA SER A 130 -4.18 4.01 4.26
C SER A 130 -3.59 3.65 5.62
N LYS A 131 -4.18 2.65 6.28
CA LYS A 131 -3.72 2.13 7.56
C LYS A 131 -2.73 1.00 7.33
N THR A 132 -1.68 0.92 8.17
CA THR A 132 -0.90 -0.31 8.30
C THR A 132 -1.66 -1.23 9.23
N ARG A 133 -1.88 -2.48 8.81
CA ARG A 133 -2.60 -3.51 9.58
C ARG A 133 -1.81 -4.81 9.53
N ARG A 134 -1.58 -5.41 10.69
CA ARG A 134 -1.01 -6.74 10.84
C ARG A 134 -2.00 -7.66 11.54
N ARG A 135 -2.25 -8.83 10.95
CA ARG A 135 -3.03 -9.92 11.54
C ARG A 135 -2.07 -10.98 12.03
N ASN A 136 -2.04 -11.21 13.32
CA ASN A 136 -1.07 -12.10 13.93
C ASN A 136 -1.59 -13.57 13.94
N TYR A 137 -1.63 -14.18 12.75
CA TYR A 137 -2.02 -15.59 12.61
C TYR A 137 -1.05 -16.53 13.33
N GLY A 138 0.25 -16.22 13.35
CA GLY A 138 1.27 -17.04 13.99
C GLY A 138 1.13 -17.17 15.50
N SER A 139 0.46 -16.24 16.18
CA SER A 139 0.21 -16.29 17.63
C SER A 139 -1.05 -17.09 18.01
N MET A 140 -1.82 -17.57 17.03
CA MET A 140 -3.04 -18.33 17.30
C MET A 140 -2.71 -19.72 17.86
N LYS A 141 -3.35 -20.09 19.00
CA LYS A 141 -3.17 -21.41 19.61
C LYS A 141 -3.63 -22.56 18.70
N ARG A 142 -4.69 -22.31 17.92
CA ARG A 142 -5.26 -23.26 16.95
C ARG A 142 -5.47 -22.53 15.63
N PHE A 143 -5.02 -23.15 14.53
CA PHE A 143 -5.21 -22.68 13.16
C PHE A 143 -5.52 -23.88 12.27
N PRO A 144 -6.38 -23.76 11.24
CA PRO A 144 -6.70 -24.90 10.37
C PRO A 144 -5.46 -25.43 9.65
N ASP A 145 -5.32 -26.76 9.62
CA ASP A 145 -4.31 -27.41 8.79
C ASP A 145 -4.67 -27.21 7.29
N GLY A 146 -3.65 -27.08 6.46
CA GLY A 146 -3.83 -26.87 5.02
C GLY A 146 -4.34 -25.46 4.64
N LEU A 147 -4.31 -24.49 5.56
CA LEU A 147 -4.65 -23.11 5.28
C LEU A 147 -3.44 -22.21 5.54
N VAL A 148 -3.15 -21.27 4.62
CA VAL A 148 -2.07 -20.29 4.74
C VAL A 148 -2.59 -18.93 4.30
N ALA A 149 -2.25 -17.88 5.02
CA ALA A 149 -2.47 -16.50 4.57
C ALA A 149 -1.13 -15.87 4.14
N THR A 150 -1.15 -15.01 3.11
CA THR A 150 0.05 -14.34 2.60
C THR A 150 -0.24 -12.92 2.12
N GLY A 151 0.80 -12.12 1.92
CA GLY A 151 0.71 -10.75 1.44
C GLY A 151 -0.15 -9.86 2.34
N ASP A 152 -0.94 -8.98 1.75
CA ASP A 152 -1.80 -8.03 2.47
C ASP A 152 -2.93 -8.69 3.29
N ALA A 153 -3.20 -9.98 3.08
CA ALA A 153 -4.09 -10.74 3.96
C ALA A 153 -3.50 -10.91 5.36
N VAL A 154 -2.17 -10.91 5.47
CA VAL A 154 -1.42 -10.96 6.74
C VAL A 154 -1.04 -9.56 7.20
N CYS A 155 -0.36 -8.81 6.35
CA CYS A 155 0.16 -7.49 6.71
C CYS A 155 0.02 -6.51 5.53
N SER A 156 -0.90 -5.56 5.64
CA SER A 156 -1.06 -4.48 4.67
C SER A 156 -0.35 -3.23 5.17
N PHE A 157 0.49 -2.64 4.32
CA PHE A 157 1.25 -1.44 4.64
C PHE A 157 0.58 -0.20 4.10
N ASN A 158 0.87 0.93 4.73
CA ASN A 158 0.59 2.23 4.12
C ASN A 158 1.44 2.38 2.85
N PRO A 159 0.84 2.80 1.71
CA PRO A 159 1.54 2.94 0.42
C PRO A 159 2.80 3.79 0.47
N ILE A 160 2.89 4.77 1.37
CA ILE A 160 4.07 5.65 1.50
C ILE A 160 5.38 4.88 1.75
N TYR A 161 5.29 3.68 2.32
CA TYR A 161 6.50 2.88 2.60
C TYR A 161 6.99 2.08 1.38
N GLY A 162 6.21 1.97 0.31
CA GLY A 162 6.55 1.20 -0.88
C GLY A 162 6.73 -0.31 -0.64
N GLN A 163 6.35 -0.85 0.54
CA GLN A 163 6.73 -2.20 0.97
C GLN A 163 5.72 -3.30 0.60
N GLY A 164 4.51 -2.94 0.16
CA GLY A 164 3.43 -3.92 -0.05
C GLY A 164 3.79 -5.02 -1.06
N MET A 165 4.26 -4.64 -2.25
CA MET A 165 4.64 -5.61 -3.30
C MET A 165 5.87 -6.42 -2.90
N THR A 166 6.87 -5.82 -2.29
CA THR A 166 8.08 -6.49 -1.79
C THR A 166 7.72 -7.59 -0.79
N MET A 167 6.90 -7.27 0.19
CA MET A 167 6.47 -8.24 1.21
C MET A 167 5.59 -9.36 0.63
N ALA A 168 4.73 -9.03 -0.32
CA ALA A 168 3.92 -10.04 -1.01
C ALA A 168 4.79 -11.01 -1.82
N SER A 169 5.80 -10.50 -2.54
CA SER A 169 6.74 -11.29 -3.32
C SER A 169 7.62 -12.17 -2.42
N GLN A 170 8.13 -11.64 -1.32
CA GLN A 170 8.90 -12.41 -0.34
C GLN A 170 8.05 -13.52 0.28
N GLY A 171 6.80 -13.22 0.64
CA GLY A 171 5.87 -14.23 1.15
C GLY A 171 5.59 -15.36 0.16
N ALA A 172 5.49 -15.05 -1.14
CA ALA A 172 5.34 -16.06 -2.18
C ALA A 172 6.58 -16.94 -2.35
N ILE A 173 7.78 -16.34 -2.33
CA ILE A 173 9.07 -17.06 -2.40
C ILE A 173 9.24 -17.99 -1.20
N GLU A 174 8.92 -17.50 0.01
CA GLU A 174 9.02 -18.31 1.23
C GLU A 174 8.03 -19.48 1.19
N LEU A 175 6.79 -19.24 0.79
CA LEU A 175 5.79 -20.31 0.63
C LEU A 175 6.26 -21.37 -0.36
N ASP A 176 6.80 -20.98 -1.52
CA ASP A 176 7.36 -21.89 -2.52
C ASP A 176 8.50 -22.73 -1.93
N SER A 177 9.43 -22.10 -1.22
CA SER A 177 10.55 -22.76 -0.57
C SER A 177 10.10 -23.83 0.44
N VAL A 178 9.15 -23.47 1.30
CA VAL A 178 8.62 -24.39 2.31
C VAL A 178 7.85 -25.54 1.67
N LEU A 179 7.06 -25.28 0.64
CA LEU A 179 6.32 -26.32 -0.10
C LEU A 179 7.27 -27.28 -0.81
N LYS A 180 8.29 -26.80 -1.50
CA LYS A 180 9.32 -27.63 -2.16
C LYS A 180 10.00 -28.55 -1.14
N LYS A 181 10.40 -28.04 0.03
CA LYS A 181 11.02 -28.81 1.09
C LYS A 181 10.09 -29.92 1.60
N ARG A 182 8.81 -29.61 1.83
CA ARG A 182 7.83 -30.60 2.31
C ARG A 182 7.54 -31.67 1.28
N ILE A 183 7.41 -31.31 0.01
CA ILE A 183 7.23 -32.27 -1.09
C ILE A 183 8.44 -33.19 -1.19
N ALA A 184 9.65 -32.65 -1.19
CA ALA A 184 10.89 -33.45 -1.28
C ALA A 184 11.04 -34.43 -0.12
N THR A 185 10.63 -34.05 1.10
CA THR A 185 10.70 -34.89 2.29
C THR A 185 9.44 -35.74 2.54
N LYS A 186 8.45 -35.68 1.65
CA LYS A 186 7.11 -36.29 1.83
C LYS A 186 6.46 -35.94 3.18
N ALA A 187 6.78 -34.76 3.71
CA ALA A 187 6.22 -34.26 4.95
C ALA A 187 4.78 -33.76 4.75
N PRO A 188 3.88 -33.98 5.72
CA PRO A 188 2.50 -33.51 5.63
C PRO A 188 2.44 -31.98 5.61
N LEU A 189 1.40 -31.41 4.96
CA LEU A 189 1.15 -29.97 4.94
C LEU A 189 0.60 -29.42 6.26
N ARG A 190 0.43 -30.29 7.28
CA ARG A 190 0.02 -29.88 8.63
C ARG A 190 1.03 -28.93 9.25
N GLY A 191 0.52 -27.87 9.91
CA GLY A 191 1.35 -26.88 10.59
C GLY A 191 2.10 -25.93 9.64
N LEU A 192 1.83 -25.94 8.32
CA LEU A 192 2.49 -25.09 7.34
C LEU A 192 2.42 -23.59 7.69
N ALA A 193 1.30 -23.15 8.25
CA ALA A 193 1.09 -21.75 8.64
C ALA A 193 1.92 -21.32 9.89
N ARG A 194 2.67 -22.22 10.51
CA ARG A 194 3.47 -21.95 11.71
C ARG A 194 4.98 -22.07 11.48
N THR A 195 5.37 -22.33 10.25
CA THR A 195 6.77 -22.39 9.82
C THR A 195 7.18 -21.09 9.15
#